data_a43dbb14c7629ba92711cc7903174268
#
_entry.id   a43dbb14c7629ba92711cc7903174268
#
_cell.length_a   1.000
_cell.length_b   1.000
_cell.length_c   1.000
_cell.angle_alpha   90.00
_cell.angle_beta   90.00
_cell.angle_gamma   90.00
#
_symmetry.space_group_name_H-M   'P 1'
#
loop_
_entity.id
_entity.type
_entity.pdbx_description
1 polymer ?
#
loop_
_entity_poly.entity_id
_entity_poly.type
_entity_poly.pdbx_seq_one_letter_code
_entity_poly.pdbx_strand_id
1 'polypeptide(L)'
;MTTAASHSPTAPLSSAWSALPPEYAIPDHAPSETEAREYCRRLARSHYENFSVASWFLPERLRQHFFNVYAYCRISDDLGDEVGDTAASLQLLDQWETELDACYEGHPRHPVFVALAGTVRKFEIPKHEFADLLTAFRQDQSITRYETFNDLLGYCRFSANPVGHLVLYLCGYGDSERQLLSDYTCTALQLANFWQDVSADFAKGRIYLPLEDLRRFGVREESIRDGENTSAFCEMMKFEVERAREWFNQGTPLIAKVDRALATDIELFSRGGEEILNAIERQHYAVLGRRPTISKTRKLALVARAALGKLLGKPVEKQR
;
A
#
# COMPACT_ATOMS: atom_id res chain seq x y z
N MET A 1 1.98 -48.35 -7.06
CA MET A 1 3.17 -47.70 -6.47
C MET A 1 2.85 -46.25 -6.27
N THR A 2 2.49 -45.91 -5.05
CA THR A 2 2.05 -44.58 -4.67
C THR A 2 3.26 -43.79 -4.17
N THR A 3 3.69 -42.81 -4.91
CA THR A 3 4.79 -41.92 -4.49
C THR A 3 4.28 -40.96 -3.40
N ALA A 4 4.77 -41.17 -2.19
CA ALA A 4 4.56 -40.24 -1.09
C ALA A 4 5.32 -38.94 -1.37
N ALA A 5 4.60 -37.82 -1.38
CA ALA A 5 5.19 -36.50 -1.39
C ALA A 5 5.96 -36.29 -0.06
N SER A 6 7.27 -36.10 -0.17
CA SER A 6 8.13 -35.75 0.95
C SER A 6 7.80 -34.34 1.43
N HIS A 7 7.15 -34.23 2.59
CA HIS A 7 7.06 -32.97 3.32
C HIS A 7 8.47 -32.63 3.81
N SER A 8 9.06 -31.56 3.28
CA SER A 8 10.24 -30.95 3.89
C SER A 8 9.87 -30.45 5.29
N PRO A 9 10.73 -30.65 6.30
CA PRO A 9 10.46 -30.16 7.66
C PRO A 9 10.42 -28.63 7.63
N THR A 10 9.30 -28.05 8.06
CA THR A 10 9.16 -26.61 8.30
C THR A 10 10.22 -26.17 9.30
N ALA A 11 11.00 -25.16 8.94
CA ALA A 11 12.00 -24.55 9.84
C ALA A 11 11.32 -24.11 11.16
N PRO A 12 12.01 -24.22 12.31
CA PRO A 12 11.41 -23.81 13.58
C PRO A 12 11.09 -22.31 13.55
N LEU A 13 9.94 -21.93 14.06
CA LEU A 13 9.39 -20.56 14.08
C LEU A 13 10.38 -19.49 14.57
N SER A 14 11.28 -19.85 15.50
CA SER A 14 12.35 -18.96 15.96
C SER A 14 13.34 -18.55 14.87
N SER A 15 13.50 -19.34 13.81
CA SER A 15 14.38 -19.01 12.69
C SER A 15 13.73 -18.04 11.67
N ALA A 16 12.42 -18.04 11.54
CA ALA A 16 11.70 -17.14 10.62
C ALA A 16 11.78 -15.66 11.08
N TRP A 17 11.63 -15.41 12.38
CA TRP A 17 11.79 -14.06 12.95
C TRP A 17 13.23 -13.53 12.87
N SER A 18 14.25 -14.41 12.75
CA SER A 18 15.65 -13.99 12.69
C SER A 18 16.05 -13.25 11.41
N ALA A 19 15.25 -13.35 10.36
CA ALA A 19 15.44 -12.61 9.11
C ALA A 19 14.98 -11.14 9.19
N LEU A 20 14.22 -10.81 10.22
CA LEU A 20 13.57 -9.51 10.41
C LEU A 20 14.16 -8.78 11.65
N PRO A 21 13.92 -7.46 11.81
CA PRO A 21 14.30 -6.74 13.01
C PRO A 21 13.77 -7.43 14.26
N PRO A 22 14.59 -7.64 15.32
CA PRO A 22 14.17 -8.36 16.53
C PRO A 22 12.93 -7.78 17.20
N GLU A 23 12.70 -6.48 17.03
CA GLU A 23 11.52 -5.78 17.55
C GLU A 23 10.21 -6.13 16.85
N TYR A 24 10.23 -6.91 15.76
CA TYR A 24 9.02 -7.41 15.08
C TYR A 24 8.50 -8.70 15.71
N ALA A 25 9.32 -9.37 16.52
CA ALA A 25 8.89 -10.59 17.20
C ALA A 25 7.81 -10.30 18.25
N ILE A 26 6.85 -11.23 18.36
CA ILE A 26 5.77 -11.13 19.35
C ILE A 26 6.37 -11.39 20.73
N PRO A 27 6.28 -10.44 21.67
CA PRO A 27 6.85 -10.61 23.00
C PRO A 27 6.01 -11.55 23.88
N ASP A 28 6.62 -12.11 24.94
CA ASP A 28 5.91 -12.95 25.91
C ASP A 28 4.86 -12.18 26.71
N HIS A 29 5.12 -10.89 26.95
CA HIS A 29 4.23 -10.01 27.70
C HIS A 29 3.90 -8.74 26.92
N ALA A 30 2.64 -8.32 26.99
CA ALA A 30 2.20 -7.08 26.40
C ALA A 30 2.88 -5.86 27.05
N PRO A 31 3.39 -4.89 26.25
CA PRO A 31 3.86 -3.62 26.81
C PRO A 31 2.68 -2.77 27.30
N SER A 32 2.99 -1.71 28.05
CA SER A 32 1.99 -0.69 28.36
C SER A 32 1.54 0.05 27.07
N GLU A 33 0.35 0.64 27.09
CA GLU A 33 -0.16 1.41 25.94
C GLU A 33 0.78 2.57 25.57
N THR A 34 1.45 3.19 26.54
CA THR A 34 2.41 4.27 26.30
C THR A 34 3.64 3.78 25.54
N GLU A 35 4.21 2.66 25.95
CA GLU A 35 5.36 2.03 25.24
C GLU A 35 4.97 1.58 23.84
N ALA A 36 3.78 0.99 23.69
CA ALA A 36 3.24 0.55 22.42
C ALA A 36 3.05 1.74 21.41
N ARG A 37 2.51 2.85 21.89
CA ARG A 37 2.36 4.07 21.07
C ARG A 37 3.72 4.66 20.67
N GLU A 38 4.69 4.66 21.58
CA GLU A 38 6.04 5.15 21.28
C GLU A 38 6.74 4.24 20.27
N TYR A 39 6.55 2.91 20.36
CA TYR A 39 7.02 1.95 19.37
C TYR A 39 6.50 2.29 17.97
N CYS A 40 5.19 2.45 17.80
CA CYS A 40 4.57 2.79 16.51
C CYS A 40 5.07 4.14 15.99
N ARG A 41 5.24 5.14 16.87
CA ARG A 41 5.78 6.45 16.50
C ARG A 41 7.22 6.36 16.02
N ARG A 42 8.08 5.60 16.71
CA ARG A 42 9.47 5.40 16.34
C ARG A 42 9.59 4.69 14.99
N LEU A 43 8.82 3.61 14.79
CA LEU A 43 8.78 2.88 13.53
C LEU A 43 8.33 3.77 12.36
N ALA A 44 7.27 4.56 12.54
CA ALA A 44 6.80 5.49 11.51
C ALA A 44 7.84 6.57 11.18
N ARG A 45 8.65 7.01 12.13
CA ARG A 45 9.69 8.02 11.92
C ARG A 45 10.97 7.46 11.31
N SER A 46 11.32 6.20 11.55
CA SER A 46 12.50 5.58 10.92
C SER A 46 12.33 5.36 9.42
N HIS A 47 11.08 5.27 8.94
CA HIS A 47 10.72 5.15 7.53
C HIS A 47 10.13 6.48 6.97
N TYR A 48 10.68 7.59 7.39
CA TYR A 48 10.18 8.96 7.17
C TYR A 48 9.91 9.33 5.71
N GLU A 49 10.65 8.75 4.76
CA GLU A 49 10.52 9.11 3.34
C GLU A 49 9.15 8.78 2.73
N ASN A 50 8.50 7.73 3.22
CA ASN A 50 7.20 7.27 2.71
C ASN A 50 6.01 7.94 3.41
N PHE A 51 6.19 8.39 4.67
CA PHE A 51 5.11 8.91 5.50
C PHE A 51 5.14 10.44 5.73
N SER A 52 6.24 11.11 5.38
CA SER A 52 6.51 12.50 5.78
C SER A 52 5.50 13.51 5.26
N VAL A 53 4.98 13.32 4.06
CA VAL A 53 4.11 14.31 3.40
C VAL A 53 2.70 14.27 3.98
N ALA A 54 2.13 13.06 4.18
CA ALA A 54 0.79 12.89 4.73
C ALA A 54 0.69 13.35 6.20
N SER A 55 1.74 13.14 7.01
CA SER A 55 1.70 13.48 8.43
C SER A 55 1.72 14.98 8.73
N TRP A 56 2.16 15.83 7.79
CA TRP A 56 2.23 17.28 8.01
C TRP A 56 0.88 17.97 7.96
N PHE A 57 -0.07 17.42 7.20
CA PHE A 57 -1.38 18.04 7.04
C PHE A 57 -2.42 17.45 7.99
N LEU A 58 -2.14 16.29 8.60
CA LEU A 58 -3.04 15.64 9.54
C LEU A 58 -3.22 16.43 10.83
N PRO A 59 -4.47 16.52 11.35
CA PRO A 59 -4.73 17.06 12.68
C PRO A 59 -3.91 16.33 13.74
N GLU A 60 -3.31 17.06 14.68
CA GLU A 60 -2.45 16.50 15.72
C GLU A 60 -3.11 15.35 16.50
N ARG A 61 -4.44 15.49 16.77
CA ARG A 61 -5.26 14.47 17.45
C ARG A 61 -5.35 13.13 16.74
N LEU A 62 -5.08 13.08 15.41
CA LEU A 62 -5.13 11.87 14.60
C LEU A 62 -3.75 11.25 14.40
N ARG A 63 -2.67 12.02 14.56
CA ARG A 63 -1.31 11.63 14.19
C ARG A 63 -0.87 10.31 14.80
N GLN A 64 -1.17 10.09 16.10
CA GLN A 64 -0.81 8.81 16.74
C GLN A 64 -1.58 7.63 16.15
N HIS A 65 -2.83 7.79 15.79
CA HIS A 65 -3.63 6.73 15.18
C HIS A 65 -3.12 6.37 13.78
N PHE A 66 -2.66 7.36 13.02
CA PHE A 66 -1.97 7.10 11.75
C PHE A 66 -0.65 6.35 11.96
N PHE A 67 0.12 6.67 12.99
CA PHE A 67 1.33 5.91 13.33
C PHE A 67 1.02 4.45 13.66
N ASN A 68 -0.06 4.19 14.37
CA ASN A 68 -0.48 2.84 14.73
C ASN A 68 -0.87 2.03 13.48
N VAL A 69 -1.69 2.60 12.59
CA VAL A 69 -2.07 1.97 11.32
C VAL A 69 -0.85 1.77 10.41
N TYR A 70 0.00 2.79 10.28
CA TYR A 70 1.23 2.68 9.50
C TYR A 70 2.15 1.57 9.99
N ALA A 71 2.34 1.46 11.31
CA ALA A 71 3.17 0.41 11.90
C ALA A 71 2.63 -0.99 11.58
N TYR A 72 1.31 -1.18 11.60
CA TYR A 72 0.68 -2.41 11.14
C TYR A 72 0.99 -2.70 9.68
N CYS A 73 0.71 -1.74 8.79
CA CYS A 73 0.93 -1.91 7.35
C CYS A 73 2.42 -2.20 7.05
N ARG A 74 3.34 -1.48 7.69
CA ARG A 74 4.78 -1.65 7.45
C ARG A 74 5.29 -3.02 7.87
N ILE A 75 4.94 -3.49 9.06
CA ILE A 75 5.38 -4.82 9.50
C ILE A 75 4.73 -5.90 8.64
N SER A 76 3.44 -5.78 8.32
CA SER A 76 2.74 -6.73 7.44
C SER A 76 3.43 -6.85 6.06
N ASP A 77 3.88 -5.72 5.49
CA ASP A 77 4.63 -5.64 4.24
C ASP A 77 5.98 -6.37 4.36
N ASP A 78 6.75 -6.07 5.42
CA ASP A 78 8.04 -6.72 5.68
C ASP A 78 7.91 -8.24 5.91
N LEU A 79 6.83 -8.70 6.56
CA LEU A 79 6.53 -10.14 6.72
C LEU A 79 6.27 -10.82 5.37
N GLY A 80 5.72 -10.10 4.41
CA GLY A 80 5.49 -10.58 3.05
C GLY A 80 6.75 -10.58 2.19
N ASP A 81 7.55 -9.51 2.24
CA ASP A 81 8.56 -9.20 1.21
C ASP A 81 10.02 -9.44 1.66
N GLU A 82 10.33 -9.34 2.97
CA GLU A 82 11.73 -9.31 3.44
C GLU A 82 12.20 -10.64 4.06
N VAL A 83 11.32 -11.63 4.23
CA VAL A 83 11.66 -12.92 4.86
C VAL A 83 12.49 -13.82 3.94
N GLY A 84 12.24 -13.74 2.62
CA GLY A 84 12.99 -14.50 1.61
C GLY A 84 12.67 -16.01 1.52
N ASP A 85 11.77 -16.52 2.35
CA ASP A 85 11.24 -17.90 2.32
C ASP A 85 9.71 -17.87 2.42
N THR A 86 9.04 -18.41 1.40
CA THR A 86 7.57 -18.40 1.29
C THR A 86 6.88 -19.09 2.46
N ALA A 87 7.37 -20.24 2.93
CA ALA A 87 6.73 -20.97 4.01
C ALA A 87 6.87 -20.22 5.34
N ALA A 88 8.05 -19.66 5.60
CA ALA A 88 8.29 -18.82 6.76
C ALA A 88 7.46 -17.55 6.73
N SER A 89 7.35 -16.86 5.57
CA SER A 89 6.51 -15.68 5.38
C SER A 89 5.04 -15.98 5.70
N LEU A 90 4.48 -17.05 5.15
CA LEU A 90 3.10 -17.47 5.42
C LEU A 90 2.87 -17.77 6.92
N GLN A 91 3.81 -18.46 7.58
CA GLN A 91 3.71 -18.71 9.03
C GLN A 91 3.74 -17.43 9.87
N LEU A 92 4.57 -16.46 9.49
CA LEU A 92 4.63 -15.17 10.19
C LEU A 92 3.36 -14.35 9.96
N LEU A 93 2.81 -14.34 8.74
CA LEU A 93 1.53 -13.71 8.45
C LEU A 93 0.37 -14.35 9.23
N ASP A 94 0.38 -15.68 9.45
CA ASP A 94 -0.63 -16.36 10.28
C ASP A 94 -0.51 -15.98 11.76
N GLN A 95 0.71 -15.84 12.29
CA GLN A 95 0.91 -15.32 13.64
C GLN A 95 0.48 -13.87 13.78
N TRP A 96 0.75 -13.07 12.77
CA TRP A 96 0.36 -11.66 12.72
C TRP A 96 -1.16 -11.50 12.69
N GLU A 97 -1.86 -12.37 11.96
CA GLU A 97 -3.33 -12.41 11.97
C GLU A 97 -3.89 -12.86 13.33
N THR A 98 -3.22 -13.82 14.00
CA THR A 98 -3.58 -14.22 15.38
C THR A 98 -3.47 -13.03 16.35
N GLU A 99 -2.44 -12.20 16.23
CA GLU A 99 -2.32 -10.97 17.02
C GLU A 99 -3.38 -9.91 16.64
N LEU A 100 -3.79 -9.86 15.36
CA LEU A 100 -4.93 -9.03 14.92
C LEU A 100 -6.22 -9.51 15.57
N ASP A 101 -6.47 -10.81 15.65
CA ASP A 101 -7.62 -11.38 16.35
C ASP A 101 -7.61 -11.00 17.82
N ALA A 102 -6.48 -11.22 18.50
CA ALA A 102 -6.29 -10.83 19.90
C ALA A 102 -6.48 -9.32 20.13
N CYS A 103 -6.15 -8.48 19.14
CA CYS A 103 -6.38 -7.03 19.20
C CYS A 103 -7.88 -6.71 19.27
N TYR A 104 -8.73 -7.36 18.48
CA TYR A 104 -10.18 -7.18 18.51
C TYR A 104 -10.84 -7.83 19.72
N GLU A 105 -10.27 -8.90 20.24
CA GLU A 105 -10.70 -9.59 21.47
C GLU A 105 -10.24 -8.89 22.76
N GLY A 106 -9.27 -7.96 22.69
CA GLY A 106 -8.83 -7.13 23.79
C GLY A 106 -7.62 -7.64 24.57
N HIS A 107 -6.86 -8.62 24.03
CA HIS A 107 -5.68 -9.21 24.69
C HIS A 107 -4.43 -9.34 23.77
N PRO A 108 -4.10 -8.33 22.95
CA PRO A 108 -2.92 -8.37 22.10
C PRO A 108 -1.63 -8.30 22.90
N ARG A 109 -0.55 -8.86 22.37
CA ARG A 109 0.77 -8.83 23.00
C ARG A 109 1.76 -7.95 22.25
N HIS A 110 1.75 -7.96 20.92
CA HIS A 110 2.69 -7.17 20.15
C HIS A 110 2.39 -5.66 20.26
N PRO A 111 3.40 -4.78 20.40
CA PRO A 111 3.22 -3.34 20.60
C PRO A 111 2.30 -2.68 19.57
N VAL A 112 2.40 -3.08 18.30
CA VAL A 112 1.53 -2.55 17.23
C VAL A 112 0.07 -2.78 17.57
N PHE A 113 -0.31 -3.98 17.96
CA PHE A 113 -1.71 -4.34 18.23
C PHE A 113 -2.20 -3.78 19.56
N VAL A 114 -1.33 -3.65 20.57
CA VAL A 114 -1.66 -2.95 21.81
C VAL A 114 -2.02 -1.49 21.53
N ALA A 115 -1.23 -0.79 20.71
CA ALA A 115 -1.53 0.58 20.30
C ALA A 115 -2.75 0.66 19.35
N LEU A 116 -2.91 -0.33 18.47
CA LEU A 116 -4.00 -0.38 17.48
C LEU A 116 -5.35 -0.64 18.15
N ALA A 117 -5.42 -1.42 19.21
CA ALA A 117 -6.66 -1.74 19.93
C ALA A 117 -7.45 -0.49 20.37
N GLY A 118 -6.76 0.55 20.84
CA GLY A 118 -7.38 1.84 21.14
C GLY A 118 -7.87 2.58 19.92
N THR A 119 -7.18 2.42 18.78
CA THR A 119 -7.52 3.04 17.50
C THR A 119 -8.76 2.39 16.90
N VAL A 120 -8.80 1.07 16.78
CA VAL A 120 -9.94 0.35 16.16
C VAL A 120 -11.22 0.57 16.94
N ARG A 121 -11.17 0.59 18.29
CA ARG A 121 -12.34 0.90 19.12
C ARG A 121 -12.83 2.33 18.96
N LYS A 122 -11.90 3.30 18.91
CA LYS A 122 -12.26 4.72 18.83
C LYS A 122 -12.91 5.09 17.51
N PHE A 123 -12.47 4.50 16.41
CA PHE A 123 -12.92 4.83 15.06
C PHE A 123 -13.81 3.74 14.46
N GLU A 124 -14.18 2.72 15.25
CA GLU A 124 -15.06 1.62 14.85
C GLU A 124 -14.59 0.93 13.55
N ILE A 125 -13.25 0.75 13.42
CA ILE A 125 -12.65 0.19 12.20
C ILE A 125 -12.94 -1.32 12.15
N PRO A 126 -13.57 -1.83 11.08
CA PRO A 126 -13.81 -3.27 10.95
C PRO A 126 -12.51 -4.05 10.77
N LYS A 127 -12.46 -5.28 11.32
CA LYS A 127 -11.28 -6.15 11.23
C LYS A 127 -10.86 -6.46 9.80
N HIS A 128 -11.84 -6.62 8.89
CA HIS A 128 -11.55 -7.00 7.51
C HIS A 128 -10.64 -6.00 6.79
N GLU A 129 -10.66 -4.71 7.12
CA GLU A 129 -9.77 -3.72 6.51
C GLU A 129 -8.28 -4.03 6.74
N PHE A 130 -7.96 -4.65 7.87
CA PHE A 130 -6.61 -5.12 8.17
C PHE A 130 -6.34 -6.52 7.62
N ALA A 131 -7.31 -7.43 7.72
CA ALA A 131 -7.18 -8.81 7.25
C ALA A 131 -7.03 -8.89 5.71
N ASP A 132 -7.68 -7.99 4.98
CA ASP A 132 -7.58 -7.89 3.52
C ASP A 132 -6.14 -7.58 3.08
N LEU A 133 -5.40 -6.72 3.80
CA LEU A 133 -3.99 -6.48 3.55
C LEU A 133 -3.15 -7.76 3.72
N LEU A 134 -3.42 -8.56 4.76
CA LEU A 134 -2.72 -9.85 4.93
C LEU A 134 -3.06 -10.83 3.81
N THR A 135 -4.28 -10.76 3.28
CA THR A 135 -4.67 -11.55 2.08
C THR A 135 -3.81 -11.18 0.88
N ALA A 136 -3.55 -9.89 0.64
CA ALA A 136 -2.66 -9.46 -0.44
C ALA A 136 -1.23 -9.99 -0.25
N PHE A 137 -0.65 -9.85 0.94
CA PHE A 137 0.71 -10.34 1.22
C PHE A 137 0.84 -11.86 1.10
N ARG A 138 -0.25 -12.62 1.41
CA ARG A 138 -0.29 -14.06 1.12
C ARG A 138 -0.37 -14.37 -0.37
N GLN A 139 -1.14 -13.57 -1.14
CA GLN A 139 -1.18 -13.70 -2.60
C GLN A 139 0.20 -13.49 -3.21
N ASP A 140 0.97 -12.54 -2.74
CA ASP A 140 2.33 -12.24 -3.21
C ASP A 140 3.31 -13.40 -3.03
N GLN A 141 3.01 -14.36 -2.16
CA GLN A 141 3.82 -15.57 -1.98
C GLN A 141 3.62 -16.60 -3.10
N SER A 142 2.55 -16.49 -3.91
CA SER A 142 2.19 -17.52 -4.90
C SER A 142 1.75 -16.96 -6.25
N ILE A 143 1.16 -15.77 -6.30
CA ILE A 143 0.64 -15.15 -7.52
C ILE A 143 1.66 -14.13 -8.02
N THR A 144 2.29 -14.44 -9.14
CA THR A 144 3.33 -13.59 -9.73
C THR A 144 2.94 -13.02 -11.09
N ARG A 145 1.78 -13.41 -11.61
CA ARG A 145 1.21 -12.99 -12.91
C ARG A 145 -0.29 -12.84 -12.80
N TYR A 146 -0.84 -11.91 -13.54
CA TYR A 146 -2.29 -11.63 -13.62
C TYR A 146 -2.75 -11.84 -15.05
N GLU A 147 -3.70 -12.75 -15.25
CA GLU A 147 -4.17 -13.12 -16.60
C GLU A 147 -4.90 -11.95 -17.27
N THR A 148 -5.75 -11.25 -16.52
CA THR A 148 -6.54 -10.12 -17.00
C THR A 148 -6.32 -8.88 -16.12
N PHE A 149 -6.69 -7.71 -16.64
CA PHE A 149 -6.74 -6.49 -15.84
C PHE A 149 -7.71 -6.61 -14.65
N ASN A 150 -8.80 -7.35 -14.83
CA ASN A 150 -9.76 -7.59 -13.75
C ASN A 150 -9.16 -8.42 -12.60
N ASP A 151 -8.27 -9.39 -12.90
CA ASP A 151 -7.53 -10.13 -11.88
C ASP A 151 -6.58 -9.21 -11.11
N LEU A 152 -5.91 -8.28 -11.80
CA LEU A 152 -5.07 -7.26 -11.15
C LEU A 152 -5.89 -6.32 -10.27
N LEU A 153 -7.09 -5.92 -10.70
CA LEU A 153 -8.01 -5.15 -9.86
C LEU A 153 -8.44 -5.95 -8.61
N GLY A 154 -8.63 -7.26 -8.76
CA GLY A 154 -8.87 -8.18 -7.64
C GLY A 154 -7.74 -8.14 -6.60
N TYR A 155 -6.49 -8.06 -7.05
CA TYR A 155 -5.34 -7.86 -6.16
C TYR A 155 -5.33 -6.47 -5.52
N CYS A 156 -5.56 -5.39 -6.30
CA CYS A 156 -5.62 -4.02 -5.78
C CYS A 156 -6.69 -3.85 -4.69
N ARG A 157 -7.80 -4.58 -4.79
CA ARG A 157 -8.86 -4.60 -3.77
C ARG A 157 -8.33 -4.98 -2.38
N PHE A 158 -7.34 -5.86 -2.31
CA PHE A 158 -6.73 -6.31 -1.05
C PHE A 158 -5.46 -5.54 -0.70
N SER A 159 -4.66 -5.14 -1.69
CA SER A 159 -3.35 -4.54 -1.45
C SER A 159 -3.36 -3.01 -1.29
N ALA A 160 -4.33 -2.32 -1.90
CA ALA A 160 -4.36 -0.86 -1.95
C ALA A 160 -5.61 -0.25 -1.30
N ASN A 161 -6.81 -0.77 -1.62
CA ASN A 161 -8.08 -0.18 -1.20
C ASN A 161 -8.25 -0.11 0.32
N PRO A 162 -7.89 -1.13 1.11
CA PRO A 162 -8.02 -1.06 2.57
C PRO A 162 -7.21 0.08 3.20
N VAL A 163 -6.07 0.47 2.61
CA VAL A 163 -5.29 1.62 3.12
C VAL A 163 -6.11 2.90 3.03
N GLY A 164 -6.82 3.11 1.93
CA GLY A 164 -7.72 4.25 1.75
C GLY A 164 -8.89 4.23 2.73
N HIS A 165 -9.51 3.06 2.95
CA HIS A 165 -10.59 2.89 3.93
C HIS A 165 -10.11 3.19 5.35
N LEU A 166 -8.94 2.70 5.76
CA LEU A 166 -8.34 2.99 7.06
C LEU A 166 -8.14 4.49 7.26
N VAL A 167 -7.67 5.21 6.23
CA VAL A 167 -7.53 6.68 6.26
C VAL A 167 -8.90 7.34 6.43
N LEU A 168 -9.92 6.90 5.70
CA LEU A 168 -11.28 7.42 5.80
C LEU A 168 -11.85 7.20 7.22
N TYR A 169 -11.76 6.00 7.78
CA TYR A 169 -12.20 5.70 9.15
C TYR A 169 -11.52 6.61 10.18
N LEU A 170 -10.21 6.80 10.11
CA LEU A 170 -9.47 7.70 11.01
C LEU A 170 -9.93 9.16 10.90
N CYS A 171 -10.45 9.56 9.75
CA CYS A 171 -11.02 10.89 9.54
C CYS A 171 -12.53 10.98 9.84
N GLY A 172 -13.16 9.86 10.24
CA GLY A 172 -14.57 9.82 10.65
C GLY A 172 -15.55 9.54 9.49
N TYR A 173 -15.07 8.93 8.40
CA TYR A 173 -15.86 8.53 7.25
C TYR A 173 -15.85 7.01 7.10
N GLY A 174 -17.01 6.34 7.23
CA GLY A 174 -17.13 4.89 7.10
C GLY A 174 -18.19 4.45 6.08
N ASP A 175 -18.68 5.35 5.24
CA ASP A 175 -19.74 5.07 4.27
C ASP A 175 -19.19 4.55 2.94
N SER A 176 -19.99 3.70 2.29
CA SER A 176 -19.62 3.01 1.06
C SER A 176 -19.41 3.93 -0.15
N GLU A 177 -20.05 5.11 -0.17
CA GLU A 177 -19.86 6.06 -1.28
C GLU A 177 -18.44 6.61 -1.30
N ARG A 178 -17.93 7.06 -0.13
CA ARG A 178 -16.55 7.56 -0.02
C ARG A 178 -15.53 6.44 -0.16
N GLN A 179 -15.83 5.25 0.37
CA GLN A 179 -14.97 4.08 0.20
C GLN A 179 -14.79 3.74 -1.28
N LEU A 180 -15.87 3.66 -2.06
CA LEU A 180 -15.78 3.41 -3.51
C LEU A 180 -14.94 4.45 -4.25
N LEU A 181 -15.10 5.74 -3.92
CA LEU A 181 -14.29 6.80 -4.52
C LEU A 181 -12.81 6.72 -4.10
N SER A 182 -12.56 6.29 -2.86
CA SER A 182 -11.21 6.00 -2.37
C SER A 182 -10.58 4.83 -3.10
N ASP A 183 -11.34 3.77 -3.38
CA ASP A 183 -10.89 2.60 -4.13
C ASP A 183 -10.34 2.98 -5.50
N TYR A 184 -11.04 3.86 -6.22
CA TYR A 184 -10.54 4.37 -7.50
C TYR A 184 -9.19 5.07 -7.36
N THR A 185 -9.03 5.91 -6.33
CA THR A 185 -7.77 6.63 -6.09
C THR A 185 -6.65 5.67 -5.66
N CYS A 186 -6.92 4.75 -4.73
CA CYS A 186 -5.93 3.79 -4.23
C CYS A 186 -5.49 2.81 -5.33
N THR A 187 -6.43 2.29 -6.11
CA THR A 187 -6.12 1.46 -7.28
C THR A 187 -5.28 2.24 -8.28
N ALA A 188 -5.61 3.50 -8.61
CA ALA A 188 -4.83 4.33 -9.53
C ALA A 188 -3.39 4.55 -9.04
N LEU A 189 -3.21 4.79 -7.74
CA LEU A 189 -1.89 4.92 -7.11
C LEU A 189 -1.09 3.62 -7.22
N GLN A 190 -1.74 2.48 -6.98
CA GLN A 190 -1.10 1.16 -7.09
C GLN A 190 -0.70 0.86 -8.53
N LEU A 191 -1.58 1.13 -9.50
CA LEU A 191 -1.26 0.99 -10.93
C LEU A 191 -0.09 1.88 -11.33
N ALA A 192 -0.06 3.15 -10.89
CA ALA A 192 1.07 4.05 -11.14
C ALA A 192 2.40 3.50 -10.58
N ASN A 193 2.38 2.86 -9.40
CA ASN A 193 3.54 2.19 -8.84
C ASN A 193 3.98 0.99 -9.69
N PHE A 194 3.06 0.12 -10.09
CA PHE A 194 3.37 -1.02 -10.96
C PHE A 194 3.98 -0.58 -12.29
N TRP A 195 3.43 0.47 -12.91
CA TRP A 195 3.95 1.01 -14.17
C TRP A 195 5.31 1.69 -14.02
N GLN A 196 5.60 2.21 -12.83
CA GLN A 196 6.90 2.78 -12.49
C GLN A 196 7.95 1.71 -12.27
N ASP A 197 7.57 0.57 -11.66
CA ASP A 197 8.49 -0.41 -11.07
C ASP A 197 8.63 -1.70 -11.85
N VAL A 198 8.17 -1.76 -13.13
CA VAL A 198 8.17 -2.97 -13.97
C VAL A 198 9.48 -3.76 -13.93
N SER A 199 10.64 -3.08 -14.04
CA SER A 199 11.95 -3.76 -13.98
C SER A 199 12.30 -4.28 -12.58
N ALA A 200 11.92 -3.54 -11.53
CA ALA A 200 12.20 -3.93 -10.15
C ALA A 200 11.33 -5.11 -9.74
N ASP A 201 10.06 -5.09 -10.14
CA ASP A 201 9.11 -6.18 -9.87
C ASP A 201 9.50 -7.45 -10.64
N PHE A 202 9.93 -7.29 -11.90
CA PHE A 202 10.44 -8.42 -12.69
C PHE A 202 11.66 -9.06 -12.03
N ALA A 203 12.58 -8.27 -11.48
CA ALA A 203 13.75 -8.78 -10.75
C ALA A 203 13.38 -9.59 -9.49
N LYS A 204 12.21 -9.28 -8.88
CA LYS A 204 11.59 -10.06 -7.79
C LYS A 204 10.74 -11.23 -8.30
N GLY A 205 10.71 -11.49 -9.61
CA GLY A 205 9.94 -12.56 -10.24
C GLY A 205 8.46 -12.23 -10.49
N ARG A 206 8.02 -10.96 -10.28
CA ARG A 206 6.63 -10.52 -10.40
C ARG A 206 6.41 -9.70 -11.66
N ILE A 207 5.26 -9.88 -12.33
CA ILE A 207 4.77 -9.01 -13.42
C ILE A 207 3.33 -8.62 -13.11
N TYR A 208 3.10 -7.32 -12.89
CA TYR A 208 1.76 -6.76 -12.66
C TYR A 208 1.11 -6.27 -13.96
N LEU A 209 1.84 -6.23 -15.10
CA LEU A 209 1.24 -5.98 -16.40
C LEU A 209 0.32 -7.16 -16.77
N PRO A 210 -0.98 -6.92 -17.12
CA PRO A 210 -1.91 -8.00 -17.45
C PRO A 210 -1.42 -8.82 -18.66
N LEU A 211 -1.45 -10.13 -18.56
CA LEU A 211 -1.02 -11.02 -19.65
C LEU A 211 -1.88 -10.84 -20.91
N GLU A 212 -3.17 -10.50 -20.77
CA GLU A 212 -4.04 -10.16 -21.89
C GLU A 212 -3.52 -8.96 -22.68
N ASP A 213 -2.97 -7.93 -21.99
CA ASP A 213 -2.45 -6.73 -22.63
C ASP A 213 -1.07 -7.01 -23.24
N LEU A 214 -0.21 -7.81 -22.61
CA LEU A 214 1.03 -8.28 -23.25
C LEU A 214 0.72 -8.97 -24.59
N ARG A 215 -0.26 -9.89 -24.62
CA ARG A 215 -0.67 -10.59 -25.83
C ARG A 215 -1.28 -9.65 -26.87
N ARG A 216 -2.15 -8.74 -26.43
CA ARG A 216 -2.81 -7.75 -27.30
C ARG A 216 -1.82 -6.88 -28.07
N PHE A 217 -0.75 -6.46 -27.41
CA PHE A 217 0.28 -5.60 -27.99
C PHE A 217 1.47 -6.38 -28.59
N GLY A 218 1.47 -7.72 -28.46
CA GLY A 218 2.56 -8.55 -28.96
C GLY A 218 3.87 -8.40 -28.17
N VAL A 219 3.76 -8.04 -26.90
CA VAL A 219 4.91 -7.93 -25.97
C VAL A 219 5.20 -9.31 -25.36
N ARG A 220 6.46 -9.69 -25.33
CA ARG A 220 6.93 -10.95 -24.72
C ARG A 220 7.61 -10.67 -23.39
N GLU A 221 7.48 -11.59 -22.43
CA GLU A 221 8.16 -11.48 -21.12
C GLU A 221 9.69 -11.42 -21.27
N GLU A 222 10.25 -12.08 -22.30
CA GLU A 222 11.69 -12.01 -22.60
C GLU A 222 12.14 -10.58 -22.87
N SER A 223 11.34 -9.76 -23.57
CA SER A 223 11.68 -8.36 -23.82
C SER A 223 11.72 -7.56 -22.51
N ILE A 224 10.84 -7.86 -21.54
CA ILE A 224 10.87 -7.24 -20.21
C ILE A 224 12.14 -7.64 -19.46
N ARG A 225 12.45 -8.96 -19.47
CA ARG A 225 13.66 -9.51 -18.85
C ARG A 225 14.93 -8.87 -19.40
N ASP A 226 14.99 -8.71 -20.73
CA ASP A 226 16.16 -8.20 -21.42
C ASP A 226 16.22 -6.65 -21.43
N GLY A 227 15.24 -5.99 -20.81
CA GLY A 227 15.18 -4.52 -20.68
C GLY A 227 14.89 -3.80 -21.99
N GLU A 228 14.25 -4.45 -22.95
CA GLU A 228 14.01 -3.95 -24.30
C GLU A 228 12.74 -3.09 -24.37
N ASN A 229 12.89 -1.79 -24.43
CA ASN A 229 11.78 -0.85 -24.65
C ASN A 229 11.38 -0.86 -26.14
N THR A 230 10.80 -1.97 -26.63
CA THR A 230 10.30 -2.06 -28.00
C THR A 230 9.14 -1.07 -28.23
N SER A 231 8.84 -0.71 -29.49
CA SER A 231 7.66 0.16 -29.78
C SER A 231 6.37 -0.48 -29.27
N ALA A 232 6.20 -1.79 -29.42
CA ALA A 232 5.06 -2.54 -28.89
C ALA A 232 4.93 -2.41 -27.36
N PHE A 233 6.04 -2.53 -26.62
CA PHE A 233 6.06 -2.30 -25.18
C PHE A 233 5.70 -0.86 -24.82
N CYS A 234 6.26 0.13 -25.50
CA CYS A 234 5.94 1.53 -25.24
C CYS A 234 4.47 1.89 -25.56
N GLU A 235 3.89 1.31 -26.61
CA GLU A 235 2.46 1.47 -26.94
C GLU A 235 1.56 0.82 -25.88
N MET A 236 1.91 -0.36 -25.39
CA MET A 236 1.22 -1.00 -24.27
C MET A 236 1.31 -0.15 -23.02
N MET A 237 2.49 0.32 -22.65
CA MET A 237 2.69 1.18 -21.48
C MET A 237 1.92 2.51 -21.59
N LYS A 238 1.79 3.07 -22.79
CA LYS A 238 0.93 4.23 -23.04
C LYS A 238 -0.53 3.90 -22.72
N PHE A 239 -1.03 2.78 -23.20
CA PHE A 239 -2.39 2.31 -22.92
C PHE A 239 -2.62 2.12 -21.41
N GLU A 240 -1.67 1.53 -20.70
CA GLU A 240 -1.75 1.32 -19.26
C GLU A 240 -1.71 2.63 -18.46
N VAL A 241 -0.90 3.58 -18.86
CA VAL A 241 -0.86 4.92 -18.25
C VAL A 241 -2.19 5.65 -18.43
N GLU A 242 -2.78 5.60 -19.62
CA GLU A 242 -4.09 6.21 -19.89
C GLU A 242 -5.18 5.55 -19.03
N ARG A 243 -5.19 4.21 -18.90
CA ARG A 243 -6.09 3.45 -18.04
C ARG A 243 -5.96 3.90 -16.58
N ALA A 244 -4.74 4.03 -16.04
CA ALA A 244 -4.53 4.49 -14.67
C ALA A 244 -5.02 5.94 -14.44
N ARG A 245 -4.90 6.81 -15.44
CA ARG A 245 -5.46 8.18 -15.38
C ARG A 245 -6.99 8.20 -15.30
N GLU A 246 -7.65 7.29 -16.02
CA GLU A 246 -9.12 7.16 -15.91
C GLU A 246 -9.56 6.77 -14.49
N TRP A 247 -8.80 5.91 -13.81
CA TRP A 247 -9.05 5.57 -12.41
C TRP A 247 -8.86 6.78 -11.49
N PHE A 248 -7.80 7.59 -11.65
CA PHE A 248 -7.65 8.85 -10.92
C PHE A 248 -8.83 9.79 -11.12
N ASN A 249 -9.31 9.94 -12.36
CA ASN A 249 -10.45 10.79 -12.68
C ASN A 249 -11.73 10.32 -11.96
N GLN A 250 -11.97 9.01 -11.87
CA GLN A 250 -13.11 8.44 -11.15
C GLN A 250 -13.03 8.66 -9.64
N GLY A 251 -11.82 8.69 -9.05
CA GLY A 251 -11.61 8.98 -7.63
C GLY A 251 -11.68 10.47 -7.26
N THR A 252 -11.48 11.37 -8.23
CA THR A 252 -11.44 12.84 -8.00
C THR A 252 -12.64 13.39 -7.22
N PRO A 253 -13.90 12.93 -7.39
CA PRO A 253 -15.04 13.44 -6.64
C PRO A 253 -14.93 13.28 -5.11
N LEU A 254 -14.08 12.38 -4.62
CA LEU A 254 -13.84 12.20 -3.18
C LEU A 254 -13.35 13.50 -2.51
N ILE A 255 -12.54 14.29 -3.21
CA ILE A 255 -11.97 15.56 -2.70
C ILE A 255 -13.07 16.53 -2.25
N ALA A 256 -14.21 16.56 -2.95
CA ALA A 256 -15.34 17.42 -2.61
C ALA A 256 -16.25 16.84 -1.51
N LYS A 257 -16.04 15.58 -1.11
CA LYS A 257 -16.92 14.86 -0.17
C LYS A 257 -16.32 14.67 1.23
N VAL A 258 -15.12 15.20 1.46
CA VAL A 258 -14.42 15.09 2.73
C VAL A 258 -14.04 16.47 3.27
N ASP A 259 -13.62 16.52 4.54
CA ASP A 259 -13.13 17.77 5.10
C ASP A 259 -11.85 18.24 4.40
N ARG A 260 -11.57 19.54 4.56
CA ARG A 260 -10.49 20.20 3.84
C ARG A 260 -9.09 19.62 4.12
N ALA A 261 -8.87 19.13 5.33
CA ALA A 261 -7.56 18.58 5.69
C ALA A 261 -7.32 17.29 4.89
N LEU A 262 -8.30 16.38 4.93
CA LEU A 262 -8.23 15.12 4.17
C LEU A 262 -8.29 15.38 2.64
N ALA A 263 -9.11 16.33 2.18
CA ALA A 263 -9.16 16.73 0.77
C ALA A 263 -7.77 17.13 0.23
N THR A 264 -7.01 17.91 1.03
CA THR A 264 -5.65 18.32 0.67
C THR A 264 -4.70 17.13 0.55
N ASP A 265 -4.80 16.16 1.47
CA ASP A 265 -3.96 14.97 1.44
C ASP A 265 -4.30 14.07 0.24
N ILE A 266 -5.60 13.83 -0.02
CA ILE A 266 -6.06 13.07 -1.19
C ILE A 266 -5.60 13.73 -2.50
N GLU A 267 -5.75 15.05 -2.62
CA GLU A 267 -5.28 15.80 -3.79
C GLU A 267 -3.77 15.66 -3.98
N LEU A 268 -3.00 15.72 -2.89
CA LEU A 268 -1.55 15.59 -2.94
C LEU A 268 -1.11 14.18 -3.38
N PHE A 269 -1.74 13.13 -2.86
CA PHE A 269 -1.47 11.76 -3.27
C PHE A 269 -1.83 11.53 -4.73
N SER A 270 -3.03 11.94 -5.15
CA SER A 270 -3.49 11.81 -6.55
C SER A 270 -2.53 12.52 -7.50
N ARG A 271 -2.15 13.77 -7.20
CA ARG A 271 -1.17 14.53 -8.01
C ARG A 271 0.22 13.88 -7.99
N GLY A 272 0.62 13.25 -6.87
CA GLY A 272 1.86 12.48 -6.79
C GLY A 272 1.86 11.29 -7.75
N GLY A 273 0.78 10.51 -7.77
CA GLY A 273 0.61 9.39 -8.70
C GLY A 273 0.54 9.85 -10.15
N GLU A 274 -0.22 10.91 -10.45
CA GLU A 274 -0.27 11.51 -11.78
C GLU A 274 1.11 11.99 -12.26
N GLU A 275 1.95 12.56 -11.37
CA GLU A 275 3.31 12.95 -11.73
C GLU A 275 4.23 11.76 -12.00
N ILE A 276 3.98 10.60 -11.41
CA ILE A 276 4.63 9.34 -11.81
C ILE A 276 4.23 8.97 -13.22
N LEU A 277 2.93 8.98 -13.55
CA LEU A 277 2.43 8.72 -14.90
C LEU A 277 3.02 9.73 -15.92
N ASN A 278 3.09 11.00 -15.55
CA ASN A 278 3.75 12.04 -16.36
C ASN A 278 5.26 11.78 -16.51
N ALA A 279 5.93 11.19 -15.51
CA ALA A 279 7.34 10.84 -15.63
C ALA A 279 7.55 9.67 -16.60
N ILE A 280 6.66 8.68 -16.61
CA ILE A 280 6.63 7.59 -17.58
C ILE A 280 6.44 8.14 -19.00
N GLU A 281 5.47 9.02 -19.20
CA GLU A 281 5.20 9.68 -20.48
C GLU A 281 6.39 10.49 -20.99
N ARG A 282 7.06 11.27 -20.11
CA ARG A 282 8.29 12.01 -20.46
C ARG A 282 9.46 11.13 -20.90
N GLN A 283 9.47 9.87 -20.47
CA GLN A 283 10.43 8.87 -20.95
C GLN A 283 9.93 8.12 -22.19
N HIS A 284 8.88 8.64 -22.87
CA HIS A 284 8.25 7.99 -24.02
C HIS A 284 7.83 6.55 -23.70
N TYR A 285 7.35 6.34 -22.46
CA TYR A 285 6.89 5.03 -21.92
C TYR A 285 7.98 3.96 -21.83
N ALA A 286 9.25 4.33 -21.99
CA ALA A 286 10.41 3.45 -21.89
C ALA A 286 10.83 3.31 -20.40
N VAL A 287 10.17 2.42 -19.67
CA VAL A 287 10.38 2.26 -18.21
C VAL A 287 11.39 1.17 -17.86
N LEU A 288 11.74 0.31 -18.83
CA LEU A 288 12.72 -0.76 -18.62
C LEU A 288 14.14 -0.18 -18.61
N GLY A 289 14.93 -0.61 -17.62
CA GLY A 289 16.31 -0.18 -17.45
C GLY A 289 16.49 1.17 -16.73
N ARG A 290 15.50 2.07 -16.75
CA ARG A 290 15.54 3.35 -16.03
C ARG A 290 14.20 3.63 -15.35
N ARG A 291 14.17 3.50 -14.04
CA ARG A 291 12.98 3.80 -13.23
C ARG A 291 12.55 5.28 -13.42
N PRO A 292 11.30 5.54 -13.85
CA PRO A 292 10.75 6.90 -13.90
C PRO A 292 10.73 7.52 -12.50
N THR A 293 11.15 8.78 -12.35
CA THR A 293 11.19 9.45 -11.05
C THR A 293 10.65 10.87 -11.12
N ILE A 294 10.05 11.32 -10.04
CA ILE A 294 9.65 12.72 -9.87
C ILE A 294 10.87 13.51 -9.38
N SER A 295 11.23 14.58 -10.10
CA SER A 295 12.36 15.44 -9.69
C SER A 295 12.09 16.12 -8.33
N LYS A 296 13.16 16.40 -7.58
CA LYS A 296 13.07 17.09 -6.27
C LYS A 296 12.33 18.42 -6.36
N THR A 297 12.53 19.17 -7.44
CA THR A 297 11.84 20.44 -7.69
C THR A 297 10.34 20.27 -7.88
N ARG A 298 9.89 19.23 -8.59
CA ARG A 298 8.47 18.92 -8.76
C ARG A 298 7.83 18.41 -7.46
N LYS A 299 8.52 17.54 -6.69
CA LYS A 299 8.07 17.14 -5.36
C LYS A 299 7.86 18.36 -4.46
N LEU A 300 8.82 19.29 -4.44
CA LEU A 300 8.70 20.52 -3.66
C LEU A 300 7.54 21.41 -4.15
N ALA A 301 7.36 21.54 -5.44
CA ALA A 301 6.25 22.31 -6.03
C ALA A 301 4.87 21.73 -5.66
N LEU A 302 4.72 20.38 -5.64
CA LEU A 302 3.49 19.71 -5.21
C LEU A 302 3.17 20.03 -3.75
N VAL A 303 4.16 19.90 -2.86
CA VAL A 303 4.01 20.19 -1.43
C VAL A 303 3.70 21.67 -1.19
N ALA A 304 4.41 22.59 -1.86
CA ALA A 304 4.18 24.03 -1.74
C ALA A 304 2.77 24.42 -2.21
N ARG A 305 2.28 23.82 -3.31
CA ARG A 305 0.93 24.05 -3.81
C ARG A 305 -0.14 23.55 -2.85
N ALA A 306 0.05 22.37 -2.25
CA ALA A 306 -0.85 21.83 -1.23
C ALA A 306 -0.89 22.73 0.02
N ALA A 307 0.27 23.20 0.48
CA ALA A 307 0.37 24.12 1.62
C ALA A 307 -0.32 25.46 1.34
N LEU A 308 -0.13 26.05 0.16
CA LEU A 308 -0.82 27.27 -0.28
C LEU A 308 -2.33 27.07 -0.38
N GLY A 309 -2.78 25.96 -0.94
CA GLY A 309 -4.20 25.60 -1.00
C GLY A 309 -4.82 25.54 0.39
N LYS A 310 -4.10 25.00 1.39
CA LYS A 310 -4.55 24.97 2.79
C LYS A 310 -4.65 26.37 3.42
N LEU A 311 -3.77 27.29 3.07
CA LEU A 311 -3.76 28.66 3.61
C LEU A 311 -4.82 29.58 2.99
N LEU A 312 -5.08 29.46 1.69
CA LEU A 312 -5.91 30.38 0.93
C LEU A 312 -7.41 29.99 0.85
N GLY A 313 -7.78 28.78 1.21
CA GLY A 313 -9.16 28.32 1.10
C GLY A 313 -10.02 28.71 2.31
N LYS A 314 -11.26 29.14 2.05
CA LYS A 314 -12.28 29.42 3.07
C LYS A 314 -12.70 28.13 3.82
N PRO A 315 -13.08 28.22 5.12
CA PRO A 315 -13.60 27.05 5.83
C PRO A 315 -14.91 26.57 5.17
N VAL A 316 -15.00 25.26 4.94
CA VAL A 316 -16.27 24.62 4.54
C VAL A 316 -17.16 24.60 5.77
N GLU A 317 -18.32 25.26 5.72
CA GLU A 317 -19.34 25.20 6.76
C GLU A 317 -19.74 23.72 6.98
N LYS A 318 -19.64 23.27 8.23
CA LYS A 318 -20.20 21.99 8.65
C LYS A 318 -21.72 22.06 8.46
N GLN A 319 -22.24 21.39 7.46
CA GLN A 319 -23.65 20.98 7.49
C GLN A 319 -23.81 19.94 8.61
N ARG A 320 -24.67 20.29 9.57
CA ARG A 320 -25.07 19.47 10.73
C ARG A 320 -25.89 18.28 10.30
#